data_daa94b17ffba64b3b8b52b8f457aaa02
#
_entry.id   daa94b17ffba64b3b8b52b8f457aaa02
#
_cell.length_a   1.000
_cell.length_b   1.000
_cell.length_c   1.000
_cell.angle_alpha   90.00
_cell.angle_beta   90.00
_cell.angle_gamma   90.00
#
_symmetry.space_group_name_H-M   'P 1'
#
loop_
_entity.id
_entity.type
_entity.pdbx_description
1 polymer ?
#
loop_
_entity_poly.entity_id
_entity_poly.type
_entity_poly.pdbx_seq_one_letter_code
_entity_poly.pdbx_strand_id
1 'polypeptide(L)'
;MAEKIILFLSILNATAAPASYTYKGDRETRTVTGTQTNEAPVKWLLRKHPGISEVICLCSAESTKEITRKTKDGGSIVQSAWAHFSEDIGRFGQKNALSIQCSPIPYQAEESLERDILPRLMEHIAPDDVIYLDLTGGMRNDNLNLFLLSRVLNYTGVTIRGAGDSNFQTKQVADMSHLIRLFDLVEGVQDFTSFGSVRKLRDYFGSPAQDESVEKLLSAMETLINDITLCRSKSIKNDLKAFNKALKQAKHCNDPLLEQLLPTFRSKYCKGKENQITLPELIAWCLDSDMIQQALTLYTERVPAYLAEEQFLTVGALEDSVHTTIDAEARKSHQDKMTIQFDKDLLCRGQSCRPSRYAPCAYAKTIECLSEALNGTPYGLNRSEYEMQEILRDYIYLKMVRNMINHANDQNAENRKSQEDYLNGYGYPPVDQISLGDIRRVLTTAVHRLT
;
A
#
# COMPACT_ATOMS: atom_id res chain seq x y z
N MET A 1 4.49 23.74 12.75
CA MET A 1 5.48 23.07 11.87
C MET A 1 6.83 23.71 12.14
N ALA A 2 7.70 23.05 12.88
CA ALA A 2 9.09 23.45 13.11
C ALA A 2 10.03 22.52 12.33
N GLU A 3 11.22 23.05 11.95
CA GLU A 3 12.25 22.22 11.33
C GLU A 3 13.32 21.91 12.38
N LYS A 4 13.69 20.63 12.54
CA LYS A 4 14.61 20.16 13.59
C LYS A 4 15.60 19.14 13.07
N ILE A 5 16.75 19.04 13.73
CA ILE A 5 17.73 17.96 13.49
C ILE A 5 17.71 17.01 14.68
N ILE A 6 17.80 15.71 14.44
CA ILE A 6 18.00 14.70 15.48
C ILE A 6 19.32 13.98 15.19
N LEU A 7 20.11 13.77 16.24
CA LEU A 7 21.37 13.03 16.14
C LEU A 7 21.72 12.30 17.44
N PHE A 8 22.54 11.25 17.34
CA PHE A 8 23.32 10.74 18.45
C PHE A 8 24.65 11.48 18.51
N LEU A 9 24.95 12.06 19.66
CA LEU A 9 26.15 12.88 19.82
C LEU A 9 27.39 12.00 19.95
N SER A 10 28.36 12.19 19.07
CA SER A 10 29.67 11.53 19.14
C SER A 10 30.49 12.04 20.33
N ILE A 11 31.41 11.21 20.83
CA ILE A 11 32.39 11.61 21.82
C ILE A 11 33.40 12.58 21.22
N LEU A 12 33.99 13.40 22.06
CA LEU A 12 35.06 14.30 21.70
C LEU A 12 36.43 13.73 22.18
N ASN A 13 37.36 13.54 21.28
CA ASN A 13 38.69 13.06 21.65
C ASN A 13 39.58 14.20 22.19
N ALA A 14 40.45 13.91 23.17
CA ALA A 14 41.37 14.86 23.74
C ALA A 14 42.35 15.49 22.71
N THR A 15 42.61 14.78 21.61
CA THR A 15 43.50 15.23 20.52
C THR A 15 42.72 15.76 19.30
N ALA A 16 41.36 15.89 19.38
CA ALA A 16 40.58 16.36 18.27
C ALA A 16 40.95 17.78 17.86
N ALA A 17 41.21 17.99 16.59
CA ALA A 17 41.54 19.29 16.00
C ALA A 17 40.54 19.66 14.93
N PRO A 18 40.25 20.95 14.72
CA PRO A 18 39.39 21.41 13.64
C PRO A 18 39.87 20.90 12.29
N ALA A 19 38.95 20.31 11.52
CA ALA A 19 39.21 19.85 10.17
C ALA A 19 38.20 20.48 9.20
N SER A 20 38.60 20.68 7.96
CA SER A 20 37.72 21.17 6.89
C SER A 20 37.11 19.99 6.18
N TYR A 21 35.77 19.95 6.16
CA TYR A 21 35.00 18.95 5.46
C TYR A 21 34.42 19.55 4.19
N THR A 22 34.46 18.79 3.10
CA THR A 22 33.95 19.21 1.81
C THR A 22 32.64 18.51 1.50
N TYR A 23 31.74 19.17 0.77
CA TYR A 23 30.54 18.55 0.17
C TYR A 23 30.38 19.07 -1.25
N LYS A 24 29.83 18.23 -2.11
CA LYS A 24 29.44 18.60 -3.47
C LYS A 24 28.08 19.28 -3.41
N GLY A 25 28.02 20.58 -3.74
CA GLY A 25 26.79 21.27 -4.07
C GLY A 25 26.46 21.10 -5.56
N ASP A 26 25.30 21.58 -6.00
CA ASP A 26 24.82 21.43 -7.39
C ASP A 26 25.75 22.06 -8.42
N ARG A 27 26.54 23.07 -8.05
CA ARG A 27 27.43 23.80 -8.98
C ARG A 27 28.87 23.99 -8.48
N GLU A 28 29.15 23.78 -7.20
CA GLU A 28 30.49 24.02 -6.61
C GLU A 28 30.73 23.15 -5.38
N THR A 29 32.02 22.89 -5.11
CA THR A 29 32.45 22.26 -3.88
C THR A 29 32.50 23.31 -2.76
N ARG A 30 31.79 23.04 -1.65
CA ARG A 30 31.76 23.92 -0.46
C ARG A 30 32.42 23.24 0.73
N THR A 31 32.80 24.04 1.71
CA THR A 31 33.44 23.53 2.92
C THR A 31 32.73 23.97 4.19
N VAL A 32 32.75 23.10 5.19
CA VAL A 32 32.40 23.40 6.58
C VAL A 32 33.52 22.92 7.50
N THR A 33 33.76 23.63 8.59
CA THR A 33 34.76 23.24 9.57
C THR A 33 34.12 22.59 10.79
N GLY A 34 34.66 21.45 11.23
CA GLY A 34 34.23 20.77 12.44
C GLY A 34 35.38 20.14 13.19
N THR A 35 35.29 20.08 14.50
CA THR A 35 36.23 19.39 15.41
C THR A 35 35.65 18.02 15.80
N GLN A 36 34.38 17.99 16.11
CA GLN A 36 33.60 16.79 16.39
C GLN A 36 32.88 16.35 15.11
N THR A 37 32.67 15.04 14.94
CA THR A 37 32.18 14.49 13.68
C THR A 37 30.78 14.97 13.29
N ASN A 38 29.89 15.19 14.26
CA ASN A 38 28.52 15.71 14.04
C ASN A 38 28.49 17.18 13.57
N GLU A 39 29.51 17.99 13.87
CA GLU A 39 29.49 19.42 13.55
C GLU A 39 29.38 19.69 12.04
N ALA A 40 30.10 18.92 11.24
CA ALA A 40 30.14 19.13 9.80
C ALA A 40 28.79 18.86 9.11
N PRO A 41 28.11 17.71 9.29
CA PRO A 41 26.81 17.44 8.68
C PRO A 41 25.73 18.36 9.26
N VAL A 42 25.73 18.68 10.54
CA VAL A 42 24.77 19.62 11.14
C VAL A 42 24.92 21.01 10.54
N LYS A 43 26.11 21.56 10.44
CA LYS A 43 26.39 22.86 9.80
C LYS A 43 25.99 22.85 8.31
N TRP A 44 26.20 21.75 7.64
CA TRP A 44 25.75 21.58 6.25
C TRP A 44 24.22 21.60 6.16
N LEU A 45 23.51 20.84 7.00
CA LEU A 45 22.04 20.84 7.06
C LEU A 45 21.49 22.23 7.37
N LEU A 46 22.05 22.93 8.35
CA LEU A 46 21.66 24.30 8.73
C LEU A 46 21.85 25.30 7.58
N ARG A 47 22.88 25.16 6.75
CA ARG A 47 23.06 25.99 5.55
C ARG A 47 22.07 25.66 4.45
N LYS A 48 21.78 24.39 4.28
CA LYS A 48 20.84 23.91 3.23
C LYS A 48 19.39 24.23 3.59
N HIS A 49 19.08 24.19 4.89
CA HIS A 49 17.74 24.36 5.44
C HIS A 49 17.75 25.41 6.57
N PRO A 50 17.73 26.71 6.22
CA PRO A 50 17.82 27.81 7.22
C PRO A 50 16.62 27.90 8.17
N GLY A 51 15.53 27.18 7.87
CA GLY A 51 14.33 27.09 8.73
C GLY A 51 14.51 26.19 9.96
N ILE A 52 15.63 25.45 10.05
CA ILE A 52 15.90 24.58 11.20
C ILE A 52 16.13 25.47 12.44
N SER A 53 15.29 25.25 13.47
CA SER A 53 15.27 26.01 14.71
C SER A 53 15.82 25.26 15.92
N GLU A 54 15.86 23.92 15.85
CA GLU A 54 16.30 23.09 16.98
C GLU A 54 17.19 21.93 16.50
N VAL A 55 18.23 21.64 17.30
CA VAL A 55 19.10 20.47 17.16
C VAL A 55 18.97 19.63 18.42
N ILE A 56 18.32 18.48 18.32
CA ILE A 56 18.06 17.54 19.41
C ILE A 56 19.20 16.51 19.43
N CYS A 57 19.94 16.48 20.52
CA CYS A 57 21.12 15.63 20.68
C CYS A 57 20.86 14.52 21.69
N LEU A 58 20.84 13.28 21.25
CA LEU A 58 20.85 12.11 22.11
C LEU A 58 22.27 11.95 22.68
N CYS A 59 22.44 12.17 23.97
CA CYS A 59 23.72 12.30 24.66
C CYS A 59 24.00 11.09 25.56
N SER A 60 25.01 10.29 25.22
CA SER A 60 25.50 9.22 26.10
C SER A 60 26.23 9.79 27.35
N ALA A 61 26.41 8.97 28.37
CA ALA A 61 27.16 9.36 29.55
C ALA A 61 28.61 9.84 29.21
N GLU A 62 29.23 9.18 28.22
CA GLU A 62 30.56 9.59 27.75
C GLU A 62 30.54 10.93 27.02
N SER A 63 29.48 11.26 26.29
CA SER A 63 29.39 12.53 25.57
C SER A 63 29.15 13.73 26.50
N THR A 64 28.64 13.50 27.69
CA THR A 64 28.40 14.50 28.73
C THR A 64 29.57 14.61 29.73
N LYS A 65 30.47 13.62 29.75
CA LYS A 65 31.64 13.62 30.65
C LYS A 65 32.66 14.65 30.22
N GLU A 66 33.18 15.43 31.20
CA GLU A 66 34.27 16.38 30.98
C GLU A 66 35.57 15.68 30.65
N ILE A 67 36.27 16.19 29.65
CA ILE A 67 37.61 15.78 29.25
C ILE A 67 38.53 16.98 29.16
N THR A 68 39.81 16.78 29.45
CA THR A 68 40.83 17.80 29.25
C THR A 68 41.37 17.69 27.83
N ARG A 69 41.22 18.76 27.04
CA ARG A 69 41.72 18.86 25.67
C ARG A 69 42.80 19.93 25.55
N LYS A 70 43.85 19.62 24.81
CA LYS A 70 44.92 20.61 24.50
C LYS A 70 44.42 21.56 23.39
N THR A 71 44.60 22.85 23.58
CA THR A 71 44.36 23.87 22.57
C THR A 71 45.56 24.03 21.64
N LYS A 72 45.35 24.65 20.46
CA LYS A 72 46.45 24.94 19.52
C LYS A 72 47.52 25.84 20.09
N ASP A 73 47.18 26.69 21.07
CA ASP A 73 48.08 27.65 21.73
C ASP A 73 48.81 27.06 22.94
N GLY A 74 48.78 25.72 23.12
CA GLY A 74 49.44 25.01 24.23
C GLY A 74 48.68 25.02 25.54
N GLY A 75 47.51 25.67 25.62
CA GLY A 75 46.63 25.67 26.78
C GLY A 75 45.83 24.36 26.90
N SER A 76 45.04 24.26 27.98
CA SER A 76 44.10 23.16 28.21
C SER A 76 42.70 23.68 28.48
N ILE A 77 41.70 23.08 27.89
CA ILE A 77 40.28 23.35 28.14
C ILE A 77 39.65 22.09 28.70
N VAL A 78 38.88 22.22 29.79
CA VAL A 78 38.05 21.14 30.36
C VAL A 78 36.63 21.35 29.85
N GLN A 79 36.15 20.41 29.05
CA GLN A 79 34.86 20.56 28.37
C GLN A 79 34.32 19.19 27.98
N SER A 80 33.00 18.97 28.08
CA SER A 80 32.35 17.77 27.54
C SER A 80 32.11 17.86 26.01
N ALA A 81 31.88 16.74 25.37
CA ALA A 81 31.50 16.73 23.95
C ALA A 81 30.22 17.55 23.70
N TRP A 82 29.25 17.45 24.59
CA TRP A 82 28.01 18.26 24.55
C TRP A 82 28.29 19.76 24.63
N ALA A 83 29.06 20.20 25.64
CA ALA A 83 29.37 21.63 25.81
C ALA A 83 30.11 22.20 24.59
N HIS A 84 31.05 21.42 24.06
CA HIS A 84 31.78 21.82 22.86
C HIS A 84 30.89 21.95 21.64
N PHE A 85 30.04 20.94 21.37
CA PHE A 85 29.11 20.91 20.23
C PHE A 85 28.11 22.05 20.31
N SER A 86 27.43 22.23 21.45
CA SER A 86 26.40 23.26 21.61
C SER A 86 26.98 24.69 21.45
N GLU A 87 28.16 24.96 21.98
CA GLU A 87 28.85 26.22 21.74
C GLU A 87 29.23 26.45 20.27
N ASP A 88 29.75 25.41 19.60
CA ASP A 88 30.20 25.55 18.22
C ASP A 88 29.02 25.75 17.25
N ILE A 89 27.94 25.03 17.45
CA ILE A 89 26.67 25.20 16.67
C ILE A 89 26.04 26.56 16.99
N GLY A 90 26.05 27.01 18.26
CA GLY A 90 25.58 28.33 18.65
C GLY A 90 26.37 29.46 17.97
N ARG A 91 27.72 29.38 17.99
CA ARG A 91 28.60 30.33 17.28
C ARG A 91 28.36 30.31 15.76
N PHE A 92 28.15 29.13 15.19
CA PHE A 92 27.81 29.00 13.77
C PHE A 92 26.43 29.65 13.45
N GLY A 93 25.44 29.46 14.30
CA GLY A 93 24.14 30.11 14.18
C GLY A 93 24.24 31.62 14.17
N GLN A 94 24.93 32.20 15.18
CA GLN A 94 25.14 33.65 15.28
C GLN A 94 25.86 34.23 14.04
N LYS A 95 26.92 33.57 13.57
CA LYS A 95 27.67 33.99 12.37
C LYS A 95 26.81 33.97 11.08
N ASN A 96 25.80 33.11 10.99
CA ASN A 96 24.95 32.96 9.81
C ASN A 96 23.55 33.56 10.02
N ALA A 97 23.31 34.31 11.07
CA ALA A 97 22.00 34.91 11.43
C ALA A 97 20.87 33.86 11.57
N LEU A 98 21.19 32.68 12.10
CA LEU A 98 20.25 31.61 12.38
C LEU A 98 19.95 31.57 13.89
N SER A 99 18.68 31.40 14.26
CA SER A 99 18.24 31.20 15.64
C SER A 99 18.14 29.69 15.89
N ILE A 100 19.13 29.09 16.55
CA ILE A 100 19.22 27.65 16.74
C ILE A 100 19.28 27.36 18.25
N GLN A 101 18.38 26.48 18.69
CA GLN A 101 18.44 25.90 20.04
C GLN A 101 19.08 24.50 19.96
N CYS A 102 19.99 24.18 20.87
CA CYS A 102 20.50 22.82 21.05
C CYS A 102 19.88 22.23 22.31
N SER A 103 19.25 21.07 22.19
CA SER A 103 18.51 20.40 23.28
C SER A 103 19.13 19.03 23.56
N PRO A 104 19.74 18.78 24.74
CA PRO A 104 20.28 17.48 25.07
C PRO A 104 19.21 16.56 25.62
N ILE A 105 19.21 15.31 25.17
CA ILE A 105 18.44 14.21 25.76
C ILE A 105 19.47 13.18 26.26
N PRO A 106 19.79 13.14 27.55
CA PRO A 106 20.73 12.17 28.10
C PRO A 106 20.16 10.76 28.02
N TYR A 107 21.00 9.76 27.71
CA TYR A 107 20.63 8.34 27.74
C TYR A 107 21.77 7.49 28.27
N GLN A 108 21.44 6.31 28.79
CA GLN A 108 22.38 5.28 29.27
C GLN A 108 22.43 4.11 28.28
N ALA A 109 23.52 3.37 28.30
CA ALA A 109 23.75 2.26 27.36
C ALA A 109 22.73 1.11 27.53
N GLU A 110 22.14 0.98 28.72
CA GLU A 110 21.15 -0.06 29.07
C GLU A 110 19.73 0.34 28.75
N GLU A 111 19.48 1.62 28.41
CA GLU A 111 18.14 2.12 28.07
C GLU A 111 17.69 1.62 26.69
N SER A 112 16.43 1.23 26.60
CA SER A 112 15.83 0.84 25.33
C SER A 112 15.36 2.07 24.53
N LEU A 113 15.55 2.00 23.22
CA LEU A 113 15.10 3.05 22.31
C LEU A 113 13.59 3.32 22.46
N GLU A 114 12.77 2.26 22.51
CA GLU A 114 11.32 2.35 22.47
C GLU A 114 10.71 2.78 23.81
N ARG A 115 11.28 2.32 24.93
CA ARG A 115 10.70 2.54 26.26
C ARG A 115 11.20 3.80 26.92
N ASP A 116 12.48 4.12 26.71
CA ASP A 116 13.15 5.14 27.49
C ASP A 116 13.50 6.38 26.65
N ILE A 117 14.05 6.21 25.45
CA ILE A 117 14.54 7.31 24.61
C ILE A 117 13.41 7.96 23.82
N LEU A 118 12.58 7.16 23.14
CA LEU A 118 11.49 7.66 22.29
C LEU A 118 10.50 8.55 23.07
N PRO A 119 10.00 8.21 24.27
CA PRO A 119 9.09 9.09 24.99
C PRO A 119 9.70 10.47 25.28
N ARG A 120 10.96 10.54 25.69
CA ARG A 120 11.69 11.82 25.93
C ARG A 120 11.88 12.59 24.63
N LEU A 121 12.17 11.90 23.53
CA LEU A 121 12.28 12.55 22.21
C LEU A 121 10.95 13.15 21.75
N MET A 122 9.83 12.45 22.01
CA MET A 122 8.49 12.94 21.68
C MET A 122 8.06 14.18 22.45
N GLU A 123 8.70 14.52 23.56
CA GLU A 123 8.50 15.79 24.29
C GLU A 123 9.02 17.00 23.47
N HIS A 124 9.98 16.75 22.57
CA HIS A 124 10.59 17.77 21.70
C HIS A 124 9.98 17.83 20.30
N ILE A 125 9.11 16.89 19.93
CA ILE A 125 8.60 16.73 18.57
C ILE A 125 7.09 16.84 18.59
N ALA A 126 6.54 17.71 17.74
CA ALA A 126 5.10 17.84 17.52
C ALA A 126 4.68 17.22 16.18
N PRO A 127 3.40 16.79 16.02
CA PRO A 127 2.85 16.49 14.72
C PRO A 127 3.09 17.66 13.75
N ASP A 128 3.29 17.34 12.47
CA ASP A 128 3.64 18.29 11.40
C ASP A 128 5.05 18.91 11.48
N ASP A 129 5.89 18.50 12.42
CA ASP A 129 7.31 18.91 12.40
C ASP A 129 8.07 18.22 11.26
N VAL A 130 9.10 18.94 10.77
CA VAL A 130 9.99 18.43 9.74
C VAL A 130 11.35 18.10 10.38
N ILE A 131 11.75 16.86 10.23
CA ILE A 131 12.95 16.32 10.85
C ILE A 131 14.02 16.03 9.81
N TYR A 132 15.24 16.39 10.14
CA TYR A 132 16.48 16.00 9.47
C TYR A 132 17.29 15.12 10.41
N LEU A 133 18.04 14.17 9.87
CA LEU A 133 18.85 13.23 10.65
C LEU A 133 20.34 13.51 10.40
N ASP A 134 21.14 13.46 11.45
CA ASP A 134 22.59 13.28 11.29
C ASP A 134 22.96 11.85 11.65
N LEU A 135 23.43 11.11 10.67
CA LEU A 135 23.77 9.68 10.76
C LEU A 135 25.26 9.44 11.08
N THR A 136 26.00 10.48 11.46
CA THR A 136 27.45 10.40 11.65
C THR A 136 27.85 9.95 13.04
N GLY A 137 27.14 10.45 14.07
CA GLY A 137 27.54 10.30 15.48
C GLY A 137 27.05 9.01 16.11
N GLY A 138 27.45 8.80 17.38
CA GLY A 138 27.08 7.61 18.15
C GLY A 138 27.87 6.36 17.78
N MET A 139 27.44 5.24 18.34
CA MET A 139 27.95 3.92 17.97
C MET A 139 27.23 3.41 16.72
N ARG A 140 27.72 2.32 16.11
CA ARG A 140 27.09 1.73 14.92
C ARG A 140 25.60 1.42 15.13
N ASN A 141 25.24 0.91 16.31
CA ASN A 141 23.87 0.61 16.66
C ASN A 141 22.99 1.86 16.80
N ASP A 142 23.56 2.98 17.26
CA ASP A 142 22.82 4.23 17.45
C ASP A 142 22.30 4.78 16.11
N ASN A 143 23.11 4.71 15.06
CA ASN A 143 22.69 5.13 13.72
C ASN A 143 21.60 4.23 13.13
N LEU A 144 21.68 2.92 13.37
CA LEU A 144 20.58 2.00 12.98
C LEU A 144 19.32 2.31 13.76
N ASN A 145 19.44 2.57 15.06
CA ASN A 145 18.34 2.96 15.93
C ASN A 145 17.70 4.28 15.46
N LEU A 146 18.52 5.29 15.12
CA LEU A 146 18.03 6.58 14.63
C LEU A 146 17.27 6.41 13.30
N PHE A 147 17.77 5.56 12.43
CA PHE A 147 17.14 5.27 11.16
C PHE A 147 15.79 4.52 11.34
N LEU A 148 15.73 3.52 12.21
CA LEU A 148 14.46 2.85 12.58
C LEU A 148 13.50 3.82 13.26
N LEU A 149 13.99 4.65 14.17
CA LEU A 149 13.20 5.67 14.85
C LEU A 149 12.55 6.63 13.86
N SER A 150 13.27 7.02 12.81
CA SER A 150 12.72 7.90 11.77
C SER A 150 11.46 7.30 11.10
N ARG A 151 11.41 5.97 10.97
CA ARG A 151 10.23 5.29 10.42
C ARG A 151 9.05 5.33 11.40
N VAL A 152 9.31 5.17 12.68
CA VAL A 152 8.27 5.31 13.72
C VAL A 152 7.71 6.74 13.73
N LEU A 153 8.57 7.74 13.67
CA LEU A 153 8.19 9.15 13.66
C LEU A 153 7.29 9.51 12.46
N ASN A 154 7.53 8.94 11.28
CA ASN A 154 6.65 9.14 10.13
C ASN A 154 5.19 8.75 10.40
N TYR A 155 4.94 7.73 11.25
CA TYR A 155 3.58 7.33 11.63
C TYR A 155 2.92 8.26 12.68
N THR A 156 3.69 9.16 13.30
CA THR A 156 3.18 10.14 14.26
C THR A 156 2.83 11.50 13.65
N GLY A 157 2.79 11.58 12.32
CA GLY A 157 2.50 12.82 11.59
C GLY A 157 3.73 13.71 11.35
N VAL A 158 4.92 13.22 11.66
CA VAL A 158 6.19 13.92 11.45
C VAL A 158 6.72 13.63 10.04
N THR A 159 7.29 14.62 9.38
CA THR A 159 7.91 14.44 8.05
C THR A 159 9.42 14.32 8.19
N ILE A 160 10.00 13.18 7.81
CA ILE A 160 11.45 13.02 7.70
C ILE A 160 11.88 13.48 6.30
N ARG A 161 12.55 14.64 6.22
CA ARG A 161 12.85 15.27 4.92
C ARG A 161 14.23 14.96 4.38
N GLY A 162 15.20 14.70 5.25
CA GLY A 162 16.56 14.47 4.80
C GLY A 162 17.47 13.91 5.86
N ALA A 163 18.66 13.50 5.41
CA ALA A 163 19.72 13.04 6.29
C ALA A 163 21.11 13.47 5.77
N GLY A 164 22.02 13.72 6.71
CA GLY A 164 23.43 13.97 6.44
C GLY A 164 24.31 12.94 7.12
N ASP A 165 25.50 12.71 6.55
CA ASP A 165 26.56 11.91 7.13
C ASP A 165 27.91 12.58 6.89
N SER A 166 28.88 12.34 7.73
CA SER A 166 30.27 12.77 7.49
C SER A 166 31.27 11.64 7.66
N ASN A 167 32.18 11.54 6.71
CA ASN A 167 33.28 10.60 6.77
C ASN A 167 34.51 11.28 7.33
N PHE A 168 34.95 10.85 8.51
CA PHE A 168 36.12 11.40 9.18
C PHE A 168 37.43 11.19 8.41
N GLN A 169 37.57 10.08 7.70
CA GLN A 169 38.81 9.77 6.96
C GLN A 169 38.94 10.60 5.68
N THR A 170 37.88 10.66 4.88
CA THR A 170 37.84 11.39 3.60
C THR A 170 37.55 12.88 3.77
N LYS A 171 37.15 13.33 4.96
CA LYS A 171 36.70 14.69 5.24
C LYS A 171 35.59 15.17 4.28
N GLN A 172 34.64 14.33 4.03
CA GLN A 172 33.47 14.61 3.17
C GLN A 172 32.20 14.57 3.98
N VAL A 173 31.25 15.48 3.64
CA VAL A 173 29.84 15.40 4.05
C VAL A 173 29.06 14.86 2.88
N ALA A 174 28.22 13.87 3.15
CA ALA A 174 27.34 13.24 2.17
C ALA A 174 25.86 13.54 2.48
N ASP A 175 25.08 13.78 1.43
CA ASP A 175 23.62 13.83 1.50
C ASP A 175 23.08 12.39 1.45
N MET A 176 22.51 11.95 2.56
CA MET A 176 21.95 10.61 2.72
C MET A 176 20.41 10.59 2.56
N SER A 177 19.80 11.69 2.15
CA SER A 177 18.35 11.81 2.00
C SER A 177 17.76 10.79 1.01
N HIS A 178 18.58 10.30 0.07
CA HIS A 178 18.18 9.25 -0.86
C HIS A 178 17.80 7.94 -0.15
N LEU A 179 18.41 7.62 1.01
CA LEU A 179 18.04 6.42 1.78
C LEU A 179 16.63 6.49 2.35
N ILE A 180 16.20 7.68 2.77
CA ILE A 180 14.83 7.90 3.27
C ILE A 180 13.85 7.69 2.13
N ARG A 181 14.11 8.32 0.98
CA ARG A 181 13.27 8.17 -0.22
C ARG A 181 13.18 6.72 -0.72
N LEU A 182 14.27 5.96 -0.56
CA LEU A 182 14.29 4.53 -0.92
C LEU A 182 13.20 3.75 -0.19
N PHE A 183 13.03 4.00 1.11
CA PHE A 183 11.98 3.37 1.90
C PHE A 183 10.59 3.78 1.44
N ASP A 184 10.39 5.05 1.12
CA ASP A 184 9.09 5.55 0.63
C ASP A 184 8.68 4.84 -0.66
N LEU A 185 9.63 4.58 -1.57
CA LEU A 185 9.36 3.80 -2.78
C LEU A 185 9.00 2.34 -2.45
N VAL A 186 9.77 1.67 -1.59
CA VAL A 186 9.49 0.27 -1.18
C VAL A 186 8.13 0.17 -0.51
N GLU A 187 7.80 1.09 0.40
CA GLU A 187 6.48 1.15 1.04
C GLU A 187 5.36 1.43 0.02
N GLY A 188 5.60 2.31 -0.95
CA GLY A 188 4.65 2.60 -2.02
C GLY A 188 4.35 1.37 -2.89
N VAL A 189 5.39 0.58 -3.21
CA VAL A 189 5.23 -0.69 -3.92
C VAL A 189 4.45 -1.70 -3.08
N GLN A 190 4.76 -1.79 -1.77
CA GLN A 190 4.05 -2.66 -0.85
C GLN A 190 2.58 -2.25 -0.70
N ASP A 191 2.30 -0.97 -0.53
CA ASP A 191 0.93 -0.45 -0.41
C ASP A 191 0.10 -0.76 -1.65
N PHE A 192 0.68 -0.58 -2.85
CA PHE A 192 -0.01 -0.93 -4.08
C PHE A 192 -0.26 -2.44 -4.21
N THR A 193 0.76 -3.26 -3.96
CA THR A 193 0.64 -4.71 -4.12
C THR A 193 -0.24 -5.36 -3.07
N SER A 194 -0.33 -4.80 -1.86
CA SER A 194 -1.11 -5.35 -0.75
C SER A 194 -2.53 -4.76 -0.67
N PHE A 195 -2.69 -3.47 -0.97
CA PHE A 195 -3.95 -2.74 -0.73
C PHE A 195 -4.45 -1.96 -1.95
N GLY A 196 -3.73 -1.96 -3.07
CA GLY A 196 -4.07 -1.18 -4.25
C GLY A 196 -3.88 0.33 -4.10
N SER A 197 -3.13 0.81 -3.10
CA SER A 197 -2.93 2.25 -2.89
C SER A 197 -1.75 2.78 -3.71
N VAL A 198 -2.00 3.78 -4.55
CA VAL A 198 -0.97 4.44 -5.37
C VAL A 198 -0.40 5.69 -4.68
N ARG A 199 -0.97 6.11 -3.56
CA ARG A 199 -0.67 7.37 -2.90
C ARG A 199 0.82 7.57 -2.62
N LYS A 200 1.48 6.63 -1.94
CA LYS A 200 2.91 6.75 -1.62
C LYS A 200 3.81 6.75 -2.85
N LEU A 201 3.43 6.03 -3.92
CA LEU A 201 4.16 6.11 -5.19
C LEU A 201 4.03 7.50 -5.80
N ARG A 202 2.86 8.13 -5.73
CA ARG A 202 2.66 9.53 -6.14
C ARG A 202 3.48 10.51 -5.29
N ASP A 203 3.51 10.31 -3.98
CA ASP A 203 4.32 11.14 -3.08
C ASP A 203 5.82 11.03 -3.42
N TYR A 204 6.29 9.85 -3.80
CA TYR A 204 7.68 9.62 -4.21
C TYR A 204 8.03 10.22 -5.58
N PHE A 205 7.21 9.97 -6.61
CA PHE A 205 7.49 10.39 -7.99
C PHE A 205 6.98 11.79 -8.34
N GLY A 206 6.08 12.32 -7.55
CA GLY A 206 5.37 13.59 -7.82
C GLY A 206 4.08 13.41 -8.62
N SER A 207 3.32 14.49 -8.74
CA SER A 207 2.04 14.52 -9.46
C SER A 207 1.97 15.80 -10.31
N PRO A 208 2.26 15.72 -11.62
CA PRO A 208 2.67 14.54 -12.38
C PRO A 208 4.12 14.11 -12.12
N ALA A 209 4.43 12.82 -12.39
CA ALA A 209 5.80 12.32 -12.35
C ALA A 209 6.63 12.93 -13.48
N GLN A 210 7.93 13.18 -13.24
CA GLN A 210 8.82 13.78 -14.23
C GLN A 210 9.12 12.85 -15.42
N ASP A 211 9.19 11.53 -15.16
CA ASP A 211 9.39 10.52 -16.19
C ASP A 211 8.02 10.13 -16.77
N GLU A 212 7.85 10.32 -18.08
CA GLU A 212 6.59 10.04 -18.79
C GLU A 212 6.17 8.56 -18.70
N SER A 213 7.13 7.64 -18.67
CA SER A 213 6.83 6.21 -18.57
C SER A 213 6.32 5.83 -17.16
N VAL A 214 6.87 6.46 -16.14
CA VAL A 214 6.40 6.34 -14.74
C VAL A 214 5.03 6.98 -14.59
N GLU A 215 4.80 8.17 -15.17
CA GLU A 215 3.49 8.82 -15.13
C GLU A 215 2.40 7.95 -15.75
N LYS A 216 2.67 7.34 -16.91
CA LYS A 216 1.75 6.40 -17.55
C LYS A 216 1.48 5.18 -16.68
N LEU A 217 2.49 4.68 -15.97
CA LEU A 217 2.34 3.55 -15.06
C LEU A 217 1.45 3.91 -13.87
N LEU A 218 1.74 5.03 -13.19
CA LEU A 218 0.95 5.47 -12.04
C LEU A 218 -0.49 5.77 -12.42
N SER A 219 -0.73 6.44 -13.54
CA SER A 219 -2.08 6.71 -14.05
C SER A 219 -2.86 5.44 -14.39
N ALA A 220 -2.18 4.43 -14.95
CA ALA A 220 -2.82 3.13 -15.23
C ALA A 220 -3.12 2.36 -13.94
N MET A 221 -2.25 2.44 -12.92
CA MET A 221 -2.50 1.88 -11.58
C MET A 221 -3.73 2.53 -10.93
N GLU A 222 -3.81 3.86 -10.95
CA GLU A 222 -4.94 4.60 -10.38
C GLU A 222 -6.26 4.24 -11.07
N THR A 223 -6.27 4.19 -12.40
CA THR A 223 -7.45 3.82 -13.17
C THR A 223 -7.94 2.42 -12.81
N LEU A 224 -7.04 1.44 -12.79
CA LEU A 224 -7.35 0.06 -12.43
C LEU A 224 -7.94 -0.04 -11.04
N ILE A 225 -7.29 0.57 -10.04
CA ILE A 225 -7.75 0.48 -8.64
C ILE A 225 -9.08 1.24 -8.44
N ASN A 226 -9.25 2.40 -9.06
CA ASN A 226 -10.51 3.14 -9.02
C ASN A 226 -11.67 2.31 -9.56
N ASP A 227 -11.47 1.63 -10.69
CA ASP A 227 -12.52 0.81 -11.29
C ASP A 227 -12.80 -0.47 -10.48
N ILE A 228 -11.78 -1.07 -9.86
CA ILE A 228 -11.98 -2.15 -8.87
C ILE A 228 -12.75 -1.63 -7.66
N THR A 229 -12.34 -0.51 -7.08
CA THR A 229 -12.96 0.08 -5.87
C THR A 229 -14.42 0.48 -6.12
N LEU A 230 -14.71 1.01 -7.30
CA LEU A 230 -16.06 1.39 -7.74
C LEU A 230 -16.85 0.22 -8.33
N CYS A 231 -16.30 -1.00 -8.31
CA CYS A 231 -16.91 -2.20 -8.87
C CYS A 231 -17.34 -2.03 -10.34
N ARG A 232 -16.56 -1.29 -11.15
CA ARG A 232 -16.84 -1.09 -12.59
C ARG A 232 -16.34 -2.28 -13.42
N SER A 233 -16.98 -3.41 -13.23
CA SER A 233 -16.54 -4.71 -13.75
C SER A 233 -16.30 -4.76 -15.27
N LYS A 234 -16.98 -3.90 -16.05
CA LYS A 234 -16.85 -3.86 -17.53
C LYS A 234 -15.53 -3.30 -18.03
N SER A 235 -14.91 -2.37 -17.32
CA SER A 235 -13.67 -1.70 -17.72
C SER A 235 -12.41 -2.46 -17.30
N ILE A 236 -12.46 -3.24 -16.23
CA ILE A 236 -11.29 -3.87 -15.59
C ILE A 236 -10.41 -4.66 -16.56
N LYS A 237 -10.99 -5.38 -17.54
CA LYS A 237 -10.21 -6.13 -18.55
C LYS A 237 -9.35 -5.20 -19.42
N ASN A 238 -9.86 -4.03 -19.76
CA ASN A 238 -9.12 -3.02 -20.55
C ASN A 238 -8.09 -2.31 -19.69
N ASP A 239 -8.41 -2.03 -18.43
CA ASP A 239 -7.51 -1.37 -17.48
C ASP A 239 -6.31 -2.26 -17.15
N LEU A 240 -6.52 -3.56 -16.99
CA LEU A 240 -5.44 -4.54 -16.85
C LEU A 240 -4.53 -4.57 -18.09
N LYS A 241 -5.09 -4.47 -19.31
CA LYS A 241 -4.27 -4.38 -20.54
C LYS A 241 -3.47 -3.08 -20.58
N ALA A 242 -4.08 -1.96 -20.21
CA ALA A 242 -3.40 -0.66 -20.14
C ALA A 242 -2.28 -0.67 -19.10
N PHE A 243 -2.55 -1.21 -17.91
CA PHE A 243 -1.55 -1.38 -16.85
C PHE A 243 -0.37 -2.26 -17.30
N ASN A 244 -0.63 -3.41 -17.92
CA ASN A 244 0.41 -4.27 -18.47
C ASN A 244 1.27 -3.59 -19.55
N LYS A 245 0.65 -2.78 -20.41
CA LYS A 245 1.36 -1.98 -21.39
C LYS A 245 2.26 -0.94 -20.73
N ALA A 246 1.75 -0.24 -19.73
CA ALA A 246 2.50 0.76 -18.97
C ALA A 246 3.67 0.13 -18.19
N LEU A 247 3.49 -1.05 -17.56
CA LEU A 247 4.57 -1.81 -16.94
C LEU A 247 5.71 -2.16 -17.90
N LYS A 248 5.38 -2.52 -19.14
CA LYS A 248 6.39 -2.80 -20.17
C LYS A 248 7.16 -1.53 -20.57
N GLN A 249 6.49 -0.38 -20.63
CA GLN A 249 7.11 0.91 -20.96
C GLN A 249 8.01 1.42 -19.83
N ALA A 250 7.61 1.23 -18.58
CA ALA A 250 8.38 1.65 -17.40
C ALA A 250 9.68 0.85 -17.17
N LYS A 251 9.97 -0.20 -17.93
CA LYS A 251 11.22 -0.98 -17.85
C LYS A 251 12.49 -0.17 -18.15
N HIS A 252 12.36 0.99 -18.73
CA HIS A 252 13.45 1.87 -19.10
C HIS A 252 13.27 3.26 -18.50
N CYS A 253 12.65 3.32 -17.30
CA CYS A 253 12.51 4.56 -16.56
C CYS A 253 13.87 5.01 -15.98
N ASN A 254 13.94 6.28 -15.60
CA ASN A 254 15.14 6.86 -15.03
C ASN A 254 15.36 6.52 -13.52
N ASP A 255 14.57 5.61 -12.97
CA ASP A 255 14.69 5.14 -11.59
C ASP A 255 15.10 3.66 -11.56
N PRO A 256 16.41 3.37 -11.30
CA PRO A 256 16.93 1.99 -11.31
C PRO A 256 16.30 1.09 -10.26
N LEU A 257 15.80 1.67 -9.14
CA LEU A 257 15.17 0.89 -8.10
C LEU A 257 13.76 0.47 -8.50
N LEU A 258 12.97 1.40 -9.08
CA LEU A 258 11.67 1.03 -9.63
C LEU A 258 11.81 -0.09 -10.66
N GLU A 259 12.80 -0.02 -11.54
CA GLU A 259 13.08 -1.10 -12.50
C GLU A 259 13.22 -2.47 -11.84
N GLN A 260 13.95 -2.55 -10.71
CA GLN A 260 14.12 -3.80 -9.94
C GLN A 260 12.82 -4.25 -9.27
N LEU A 261 11.90 -3.35 -8.99
CA LEU A 261 10.63 -3.63 -8.32
C LEU A 261 9.48 -3.95 -9.30
N LEU A 262 9.59 -3.59 -10.59
CA LEU A 262 8.57 -3.89 -11.60
C LEU A 262 8.18 -5.38 -11.69
N PRO A 263 9.09 -6.36 -11.52
CA PRO A 263 8.72 -7.77 -11.48
C PRO A 263 7.70 -8.12 -10.39
N THR A 264 7.71 -7.41 -9.26
CA THR A 264 6.75 -7.59 -8.16
C THR A 264 5.33 -7.27 -8.61
N PHE A 265 5.14 -6.16 -9.33
CA PHE A 265 3.84 -5.83 -9.92
C PHE A 265 3.41 -6.88 -10.93
N ARG A 266 4.34 -7.32 -11.77
CA ARG A 266 4.07 -8.31 -12.80
C ARG A 266 3.67 -9.65 -12.21
N SER A 267 4.36 -10.13 -11.17
CA SER A 267 4.02 -11.39 -10.50
C SER A 267 2.64 -11.38 -9.85
N LYS A 268 2.16 -10.20 -9.44
CA LYS A 268 0.87 -10.01 -8.79
C LYS A 268 -0.29 -9.86 -9.80
N TYR A 269 -0.09 -9.11 -10.90
CA TYR A 269 -1.17 -8.69 -11.81
C TYR A 269 -1.07 -9.25 -13.23
N CYS A 270 -0.01 -9.97 -13.55
CA CYS A 270 0.24 -10.47 -14.91
C CYS A 270 0.45 -11.99 -14.92
N LYS A 271 -0.33 -12.71 -14.13
CA LYS A 271 -0.39 -14.17 -14.12
C LYS A 271 -1.29 -14.65 -15.27
N GLY A 272 -1.15 -15.92 -15.66
CA GLY A 272 -2.02 -16.55 -16.64
C GLY A 272 -1.50 -16.50 -18.08
N LYS A 273 -2.30 -17.07 -19.02
CA LYS A 273 -2.00 -17.05 -20.45
C LYS A 273 -1.96 -15.61 -20.95
N GLU A 274 -0.97 -15.25 -21.76
CA GLU A 274 -0.73 -13.91 -22.30
C GLU A 274 -0.33 -12.82 -21.27
N ASN A 275 0.17 -13.17 -20.08
CA ASN A 275 0.52 -12.22 -19.01
C ASN A 275 -0.65 -11.30 -18.60
N GLN A 276 -1.86 -11.85 -18.53
CA GLN A 276 -3.05 -11.18 -18.03
C GLN A 276 -3.56 -11.90 -16.78
N ILE A 277 -4.00 -11.15 -15.79
CA ILE A 277 -4.69 -11.73 -14.63
C ILE A 277 -6.07 -12.24 -15.09
N THR A 278 -6.43 -13.44 -14.69
CA THR A 278 -7.76 -14.01 -14.92
C THR A 278 -8.77 -13.46 -13.91
N LEU A 279 -10.07 -13.65 -14.17
CA LEU A 279 -11.11 -13.24 -13.21
C LEU A 279 -10.96 -13.94 -11.84
N PRO A 280 -10.72 -15.27 -11.74
CA PRO A 280 -10.44 -15.91 -10.47
C PRO A 280 -9.25 -15.34 -9.72
N GLU A 281 -8.14 -15.08 -10.42
CA GLU A 281 -6.92 -14.49 -9.83
C GLU A 281 -7.18 -13.06 -9.34
N LEU A 282 -7.97 -12.26 -10.06
CA LEU A 282 -8.35 -10.91 -9.64
C LEU A 282 -9.22 -10.94 -8.37
N ILE A 283 -10.18 -11.85 -8.31
CA ILE A 283 -11.03 -12.00 -7.12
C ILE A 283 -10.19 -12.48 -5.93
N ALA A 284 -9.28 -13.44 -6.14
CA ALA A 284 -8.34 -13.91 -5.12
C ALA A 284 -7.47 -12.75 -4.60
N TRP A 285 -6.96 -11.91 -5.51
CA TRP A 285 -6.21 -10.72 -5.11
C TRP A 285 -7.05 -9.74 -4.27
N CYS A 286 -8.31 -9.50 -4.62
CA CYS A 286 -9.22 -8.68 -3.80
C CYS A 286 -9.39 -9.28 -2.40
N LEU A 287 -9.52 -10.61 -2.30
CA LEU A 287 -9.61 -11.29 -1.01
C LEU A 287 -8.34 -11.16 -0.17
N ASP A 288 -7.17 -11.34 -0.80
CA ASP A 288 -5.86 -11.18 -0.15
C ASP A 288 -5.59 -9.73 0.31
N SER A 289 -6.26 -8.77 -0.33
CA SER A 289 -6.16 -7.34 -0.05
C SER A 289 -7.28 -6.81 0.87
N ASP A 290 -8.04 -7.70 1.53
CA ASP A 290 -9.21 -7.38 2.37
C ASP A 290 -10.34 -6.60 1.66
N MET A 291 -10.35 -6.59 0.34
CA MET A 291 -11.39 -5.96 -0.49
C MET A 291 -12.56 -6.94 -0.71
N ILE A 292 -13.20 -7.39 0.39
CA ILE A 292 -14.21 -8.47 0.35
C ILE A 292 -15.44 -8.05 -0.46
N GLN A 293 -15.90 -6.80 -0.32
CA GLN A 293 -17.06 -6.31 -1.08
C GLN A 293 -16.79 -6.28 -2.58
N GLN A 294 -15.60 -5.86 -2.99
CA GLN A 294 -15.17 -5.85 -4.40
C GLN A 294 -15.08 -7.28 -4.94
N ALA A 295 -14.48 -8.20 -4.18
CA ALA A 295 -14.41 -9.62 -4.54
C ALA A 295 -15.79 -10.21 -4.75
N LEU A 296 -16.71 -9.96 -3.82
CA LEU A 296 -18.09 -10.42 -3.88
C LEU A 296 -18.86 -9.84 -5.08
N THR A 297 -18.69 -8.55 -5.35
CA THR A 297 -19.32 -7.87 -6.48
C THR A 297 -18.78 -8.39 -7.81
N LEU A 298 -17.45 -8.51 -7.94
CA LEU A 298 -16.81 -9.07 -9.13
C LEU A 298 -17.28 -10.51 -9.40
N TYR A 299 -17.33 -11.35 -8.36
CA TYR A 299 -17.83 -12.71 -8.50
C TYR A 299 -19.27 -12.72 -9.05
N THR A 300 -20.17 -12.01 -8.40
CA THR A 300 -21.60 -12.04 -8.75
C THR A 300 -21.94 -11.38 -10.07
N GLU A 301 -21.16 -10.40 -10.53
CA GLU A 301 -21.42 -9.69 -11.79
C GLU A 301 -20.67 -10.28 -12.98
N ARG A 302 -19.54 -10.95 -12.77
CA ARG A 302 -18.68 -11.40 -13.87
C ARG A 302 -18.66 -12.89 -14.09
N VAL A 303 -18.98 -13.71 -13.07
CA VAL A 303 -18.93 -15.17 -13.20
C VAL A 303 -19.83 -15.69 -14.32
N PRO A 304 -21.07 -15.23 -14.53
CA PRO A 304 -21.87 -15.71 -15.66
C PRO A 304 -21.22 -15.51 -17.02
N ALA A 305 -20.64 -14.33 -17.27
CA ALA A 305 -19.89 -14.05 -18.50
C ALA A 305 -18.61 -14.90 -18.59
N TYR A 306 -17.90 -15.09 -17.47
CA TYR A 306 -16.69 -15.90 -17.40
C TYR A 306 -16.97 -17.37 -17.73
N LEU A 307 -18.05 -17.95 -17.22
CA LEU A 307 -18.45 -19.33 -17.52
C LEU A 307 -18.70 -19.56 -19.02
N ALA A 308 -19.22 -18.56 -19.73
CA ALA A 308 -19.39 -18.60 -21.18
C ALA A 308 -18.06 -18.35 -21.93
N GLU A 309 -17.26 -17.35 -21.51
CA GLU A 309 -15.99 -16.99 -22.12
C GLU A 309 -14.96 -18.15 -22.02
N GLU A 310 -14.91 -18.83 -20.88
CA GLU A 310 -14.01 -19.97 -20.62
C GLU A 310 -14.62 -21.32 -20.97
N GLN A 311 -15.75 -21.32 -21.66
CA GLN A 311 -16.42 -22.50 -22.17
C GLN A 311 -16.83 -23.55 -21.12
N PHE A 312 -17.15 -23.13 -19.88
CA PHE A 312 -17.83 -24.01 -18.91
C PHE A 312 -19.26 -24.31 -19.37
N LEU A 313 -19.87 -23.29 -20.00
CA LEU A 313 -21.17 -23.34 -20.66
C LEU A 313 -21.03 -22.95 -22.13
N THR A 314 -21.63 -23.70 -23.03
CA THR A 314 -21.85 -23.20 -24.39
C THR A 314 -23.15 -22.41 -24.41
N VAL A 315 -23.15 -21.30 -25.17
CA VAL A 315 -24.33 -20.44 -25.35
C VAL A 315 -24.63 -20.39 -26.82
N GLY A 316 -25.81 -20.94 -27.21
CA GLY A 316 -26.32 -20.91 -28.58
C GLY A 316 -26.94 -19.56 -28.96
N ALA A 317 -27.45 -19.46 -30.17
CA ALA A 317 -28.17 -18.28 -30.64
C ALA A 317 -29.48 -18.08 -29.87
N LEU A 318 -29.75 -16.85 -29.46
CA LEU A 318 -31.01 -16.42 -28.83
C LEU A 318 -31.98 -15.89 -29.86
N GLU A 319 -33.29 -15.99 -29.57
CA GLU A 319 -34.32 -15.33 -30.39
C GLU A 319 -34.24 -13.80 -30.26
N ASP A 320 -34.50 -13.07 -31.36
CA ASP A 320 -34.41 -11.60 -31.42
C ASP A 320 -35.30 -10.88 -30.39
N SER A 321 -36.47 -11.48 -30.06
CA SER A 321 -37.37 -10.93 -29.03
C SER A 321 -36.79 -10.93 -27.64
N VAL A 322 -35.98 -11.93 -27.30
CA VAL A 322 -35.28 -12.07 -26.02
C VAL A 322 -34.14 -11.05 -25.95
N HIS A 323 -33.38 -10.87 -27.02
CA HIS A 323 -32.32 -9.86 -27.12
C HIS A 323 -32.81 -8.44 -26.82
N THR A 324 -33.95 -8.03 -27.38
CA THR A 324 -34.53 -6.69 -27.18
C THR A 324 -34.90 -6.44 -25.72
N THR A 325 -35.45 -7.43 -25.05
CA THR A 325 -35.82 -7.33 -23.62
C THR A 325 -34.60 -7.26 -22.73
N ILE A 326 -33.61 -8.12 -22.98
CA ILE A 326 -32.32 -8.14 -22.24
C ILE A 326 -31.56 -6.82 -22.42
N ASP A 327 -31.53 -6.27 -23.63
CA ASP A 327 -30.87 -4.99 -23.92
C ASP A 327 -31.52 -3.81 -23.18
N ALA A 328 -32.85 -3.80 -23.10
CA ALA A 328 -33.59 -2.77 -22.37
C ALA A 328 -33.32 -2.84 -20.86
N GLU A 329 -33.26 -4.05 -20.29
CA GLU A 329 -33.02 -4.27 -18.87
C GLU A 329 -31.54 -4.02 -18.50
N ALA A 330 -30.59 -4.43 -19.34
CA ALA A 330 -29.17 -4.13 -19.17
C ALA A 330 -28.87 -2.63 -19.14
N ARG A 331 -29.57 -1.86 -19.99
CA ARG A 331 -29.50 -0.39 -19.98
C ARG A 331 -30.08 0.22 -18.71
N LYS A 332 -31.18 -0.30 -18.21
CA LYS A 332 -31.85 0.21 -17.00
C LYS A 332 -31.12 -0.15 -15.71
N SER A 333 -30.62 -1.37 -15.61
CA SER A 333 -29.96 -1.87 -14.39
C SER A 333 -28.47 -1.69 -14.36
N HIS A 334 -27.84 -1.26 -15.47
CA HIS A 334 -26.39 -1.21 -15.68
C HIS A 334 -25.68 -2.57 -15.52
N GLN A 335 -26.41 -3.67 -15.48
CA GLN A 335 -25.86 -5.02 -15.40
C GLN A 335 -25.35 -5.51 -16.77
N ASP A 336 -24.46 -6.49 -16.73
CA ASP A 336 -24.02 -7.19 -17.93
C ASP A 336 -25.16 -8.01 -18.55
N LYS A 337 -25.26 -8.00 -19.88
CA LYS A 337 -26.30 -8.73 -20.61
C LYS A 337 -26.28 -10.23 -20.32
N MET A 338 -25.07 -10.82 -20.23
CA MET A 338 -24.91 -12.24 -19.92
C MET A 338 -25.40 -12.56 -18.50
N THR A 339 -25.17 -11.69 -17.53
CA THR A 339 -25.66 -11.88 -16.16
C THR A 339 -27.21 -11.89 -16.12
N ILE A 340 -27.85 -10.97 -16.83
CA ILE A 340 -29.31 -10.91 -16.91
C ILE A 340 -29.87 -12.12 -17.62
N GLN A 341 -29.29 -12.52 -18.73
CA GLN A 341 -29.69 -13.70 -19.49
C GLN A 341 -29.53 -14.96 -18.65
N PHE A 342 -28.37 -15.13 -17.98
CA PHE A 342 -28.09 -16.25 -17.10
C PHE A 342 -29.13 -16.35 -15.97
N ASP A 343 -29.43 -15.22 -15.32
CA ASP A 343 -30.42 -15.20 -14.25
C ASP A 343 -31.85 -15.54 -14.73
N LYS A 344 -32.26 -15.01 -15.90
CA LYS A 344 -33.61 -15.21 -16.42
C LYS A 344 -33.82 -16.57 -17.04
N ASP A 345 -32.87 -17.00 -17.85
CA ASP A 345 -33.06 -18.21 -18.68
C ASP A 345 -32.63 -19.47 -17.95
N LEU A 346 -31.53 -19.43 -17.21
CA LEU A 346 -31.01 -20.58 -16.50
C LEU A 346 -31.62 -20.76 -15.12
N LEU A 347 -31.68 -19.67 -14.34
CA LEU A 347 -32.09 -19.75 -12.95
C LEU A 347 -33.58 -19.56 -12.72
N CYS A 348 -34.26 -18.68 -13.47
CA CYS A 348 -35.68 -18.35 -13.23
C CYS A 348 -36.63 -18.82 -14.32
N ARG A 349 -36.16 -19.21 -15.51
CA ARG A 349 -36.99 -19.59 -16.68
C ARG A 349 -38.17 -18.64 -16.96
N GLY A 350 -37.98 -17.32 -16.73
CA GLY A 350 -39.01 -16.33 -16.97
C GLY A 350 -40.27 -16.45 -16.10
N GLN A 351 -40.36 -17.42 -15.21
CA GLN A 351 -41.47 -17.53 -14.28
C GLN A 351 -41.23 -16.59 -13.09
N SER A 352 -42.25 -15.79 -12.77
CA SER A 352 -42.27 -15.07 -11.50
C SER A 352 -42.20 -16.09 -10.37
N CYS A 353 -41.08 -16.17 -9.65
CA CYS A 353 -40.97 -16.97 -8.43
C CYS A 353 -41.95 -16.40 -7.40
N ARG A 354 -43.19 -16.88 -7.40
CA ARG A 354 -44.10 -16.75 -6.27
C ARG A 354 -43.98 -18.04 -5.47
N PRO A 355 -43.29 -18.04 -4.32
CA PRO A 355 -43.22 -19.22 -3.49
C PRO A 355 -44.62 -19.53 -2.98
N SER A 356 -45.17 -20.68 -3.37
CA SER A 356 -46.19 -21.29 -2.53
C SER A 356 -45.48 -21.91 -1.33
N ARG A 357 -46.08 -21.86 -0.14
CA ARG A 357 -45.53 -22.43 1.11
C ARG A 357 -45.14 -23.91 1.02
N TYR A 358 -45.40 -24.58 -0.09
CA TYR A 358 -45.21 -26.02 -0.31
C TYR A 358 -44.42 -26.38 -1.59
N ALA A 359 -43.97 -25.40 -2.38
CA ALA A 359 -43.19 -25.70 -3.59
C ALA A 359 -41.71 -25.42 -3.37
N PRO A 360 -40.83 -26.36 -3.74
CA PRO A 360 -39.36 -26.10 -3.67
C PRO A 360 -39.02 -24.90 -4.56
N CYS A 361 -38.02 -24.13 -4.15
CA CYS A 361 -37.52 -23.00 -4.90
C CYS A 361 -37.22 -23.40 -6.36
N ALA A 362 -37.58 -22.56 -7.33
CA ALA A 362 -37.31 -22.82 -8.74
C ALA A 362 -35.81 -23.02 -9.00
N TYR A 363 -34.94 -22.32 -8.29
CA TYR A 363 -33.48 -22.50 -8.31
C TYR A 363 -33.08 -23.92 -7.89
N ALA A 364 -33.60 -24.43 -6.79
CA ALA A 364 -33.31 -25.78 -6.30
C ALA A 364 -33.60 -26.82 -7.36
N LYS A 365 -34.79 -26.79 -7.99
CA LYS A 365 -35.16 -27.72 -9.07
C LYS A 365 -34.24 -27.61 -10.28
N THR A 366 -33.88 -26.38 -10.68
CA THR A 366 -33.01 -26.15 -11.82
C THR A 366 -31.62 -26.71 -11.56
N ILE A 367 -31.07 -26.52 -10.35
CA ILE A 367 -29.72 -26.98 -10.02
C ILE A 367 -29.69 -28.50 -9.86
N GLU A 368 -30.68 -29.10 -9.16
CA GLU A 368 -30.70 -30.56 -8.91
C GLU A 368 -30.89 -31.39 -10.19
N CYS A 369 -31.55 -30.85 -11.19
CA CYS A 369 -31.77 -31.49 -12.48
C CYS A 369 -31.24 -30.63 -13.62
N LEU A 370 -29.98 -30.20 -13.52
CA LEU A 370 -29.40 -29.19 -14.41
C LEU A 370 -29.43 -29.61 -15.88
N SER A 371 -29.05 -30.83 -16.18
CA SER A 371 -29.06 -31.37 -17.56
C SER A 371 -30.46 -31.37 -18.16
N GLU A 372 -31.50 -31.76 -17.38
CA GLU A 372 -32.90 -31.70 -17.83
C GLU A 372 -33.38 -30.26 -17.98
N ALA A 373 -32.98 -29.38 -17.05
CA ALA A 373 -33.32 -27.98 -17.06
C ALA A 373 -32.77 -27.23 -18.28
N LEU A 374 -31.62 -27.67 -18.82
CA LEU A 374 -31.00 -27.09 -20.00
C LEU A 374 -31.62 -27.60 -21.32
N ASN A 375 -32.35 -28.70 -21.31
CA ASN A 375 -33.00 -29.19 -22.52
C ASN A 375 -33.94 -28.16 -23.14
N GLY A 376 -33.73 -27.87 -24.42
CA GLY A 376 -34.53 -26.88 -25.17
C GLY A 376 -34.13 -25.42 -24.83
N THR A 377 -33.02 -25.19 -24.11
CA THR A 377 -32.41 -23.87 -23.91
C THR A 377 -31.18 -23.72 -24.82
N PRO A 378 -30.68 -22.50 -25.05
CA PRO A 378 -29.45 -22.29 -25.81
C PRO A 378 -28.15 -22.67 -25.04
N TYR A 379 -28.28 -23.23 -23.85
CA TYR A 379 -27.11 -23.57 -23.01
C TYR A 379 -26.76 -25.06 -23.10
N GLY A 380 -25.49 -25.36 -23.14
CA GLY A 380 -24.93 -26.71 -23.00
C GLY A 380 -23.81 -26.77 -21.96
N LEU A 381 -23.62 -27.92 -21.34
CA LEU A 381 -22.56 -28.15 -20.35
C LEU A 381 -21.29 -28.67 -21.02
N ASN A 382 -20.14 -28.05 -20.75
CA ASN A 382 -18.80 -28.57 -21.09
C ASN A 382 -18.04 -29.08 -19.86
N ARG A 383 -18.59 -28.90 -18.68
CA ARG A 383 -18.12 -29.47 -17.40
C ARG A 383 -19.13 -30.52 -16.92
N SER A 384 -18.74 -31.32 -15.96
CA SER A 384 -19.67 -32.28 -15.34
C SER A 384 -20.85 -31.54 -14.69
N GLU A 385 -22.00 -32.18 -14.70
CA GLU A 385 -23.22 -31.61 -14.06
C GLU A 385 -22.95 -31.29 -12.59
N TYR A 386 -22.24 -32.15 -11.87
CA TYR A 386 -21.89 -31.96 -10.47
C TYR A 386 -21.05 -30.70 -10.25
N GLU A 387 -19.99 -30.48 -11.02
CA GLU A 387 -19.15 -29.27 -10.92
C GLU A 387 -19.97 -28.00 -11.18
N MET A 388 -20.83 -28.04 -12.19
CA MET A 388 -21.69 -26.89 -12.51
C MET A 388 -22.74 -26.64 -11.43
N GLN A 389 -23.29 -27.66 -10.82
CA GLN A 389 -24.24 -27.53 -9.69
C GLN A 389 -23.54 -26.82 -8.51
N GLU A 390 -22.31 -27.21 -8.16
CA GLU A 390 -21.54 -26.57 -7.10
C GLU A 390 -21.25 -25.09 -7.40
N ILE A 391 -20.84 -24.77 -8.64
CA ILE A 391 -20.59 -23.38 -9.07
C ILE A 391 -21.88 -22.55 -9.00
N LEU A 392 -23.02 -23.11 -9.40
CA LEU A 392 -24.30 -22.42 -9.36
C LEU A 392 -24.82 -22.20 -7.93
N ARG A 393 -24.60 -23.16 -7.02
CA ARG A 393 -24.91 -22.97 -5.59
C ARG A 393 -24.09 -21.84 -4.99
N ASP A 394 -22.75 -21.82 -5.23
CA ASP A 394 -21.87 -20.72 -4.82
C ASP A 394 -22.36 -19.38 -5.38
N TYR A 395 -22.69 -19.33 -6.67
CA TYR A 395 -23.13 -18.11 -7.33
C TYR A 395 -24.41 -17.55 -6.70
N ILE A 396 -25.43 -18.40 -6.51
CA ILE A 396 -26.70 -17.97 -5.92
C ILE A 396 -26.50 -17.50 -4.49
N TYR A 397 -25.75 -18.27 -3.69
CA TYR A 397 -25.48 -17.92 -2.31
C TYR A 397 -24.75 -16.57 -2.20
N LEU A 398 -23.67 -16.40 -2.92
CA LEU A 398 -22.87 -15.15 -2.90
C LEU A 398 -23.67 -13.96 -3.44
N LYS A 399 -24.56 -14.18 -4.40
CA LYS A 399 -25.48 -13.16 -4.89
C LYS A 399 -26.50 -12.74 -3.81
N MET A 400 -27.02 -13.67 -3.03
CA MET A 400 -27.90 -13.38 -1.88
C MET A 400 -27.14 -12.55 -0.82
N VAL A 401 -25.92 -12.96 -0.47
CA VAL A 401 -25.04 -12.24 0.47
C VAL A 401 -24.76 -10.82 -0.02
N ARG A 402 -24.38 -10.67 -1.29
CA ARG A 402 -24.11 -9.34 -1.89
C ARG A 402 -25.34 -8.44 -1.85
N ASN A 403 -26.50 -8.98 -2.18
CA ASN A 403 -27.75 -8.21 -2.17
C ASN A 403 -28.14 -7.79 -0.76
N MET A 404 -27.93 -8.65 0.25
CA MET A 404 -28.17 -8.29 1.64
C MET A 404 -27.24 -7.15 2.10
N ILE A 405 -25.94 -7.23 1.76
CA ILE A 405 -24.96 -6.19 2.13
C ILE A 405 -25.28 -4.84 1.46
N ASN A 406 -25.66 -4.86 0.18
CA ASN A 406 -25.88 -3.63 -0.59
C ASN A 406 -27.28 -3.03 -0.42
N HIS A 407 -28.27 -3.82 -0.04
CA HIS A 407 -29.66 -3.41 0.09
C HIS A 407 -30.17 -3.70 1.51
N ALA A 408 -29.96 -2.74 2.42
CA ALA A 408 -30.39 -2.86 3.82
C ALA A 408 -31.91 -3.03 4.03
N ASN A 409 -32.73 -2.92 2.96
CA ASN A 409 -34.19 -3.12 2.99
C ASN A 409 -34.60 -4.36 2.20
N ASP A 410 -35.06 -5.35 2.89
CA ASP A 410 -35.45 -6.65 2.36
C ASP A 410 -36.92 -6.67 1.98
N GLN A 411 -37.26 -6.34 0.72
CA GLN A 411 -38.61 -6.41 0.21
C GLN A 411 -39.06 -7.84 -0.21
N ASN A 412 -38.15 -8.85 -0.12
CA ASN A 412 -38.39 -10.23 -0.61
C ASN A 412 -37.98 -11.31 0.40
N ALA A 413 -38.27 -11.13 1.69
CA ALA A 413 -37.87 -12.04 2.76
C ALA A 413 -38.37 -13.50 2.56
N GLU A 414 -39.57 -13.70 2.00
CA GLU A 414 -40.13 -15.06 1.78
C GLU A 414 -39.41 -15.83 0.67
N ASN A 415 -39.03 -15.15 -0.44
CA ASN A 415 -38.28 -15.78 -1.54
C ASN A 415 -36.83 -16.13 -1.07
N ARG A 416 -36.22 -15.27 -0.27
CA ARG A 416 -34.91 -15.51 0.30
C ARG A 416 -34.91 -16.74 1.19
N LYS A 417 -35.86 -16.87 2.09
CA LYS A 417 -35.95 -17.99 3.03
C LYS A 417 -35.96 -19.36 2.34
N SER A 418 -36.72 -19.52 1.28
CA SER A 418 -36.79 -20.79 0.53
C SER A 418 -35.45 -21.13 -0.18
N GLN A 419 -34.72 -20.12 -0.68
CA GLN A 419 -33.37 -20.32 -1.25
C GLN A 419 -32.35 -20.64 -0.17
N GLU A 420 -32.45 -19.96 0.95
CA GLU A 420 -31.57 -20.12 2.11
C GLU A 420 -31.74 -21.52 2.72
N ASP A 421 -32.97 -21.99 2.93
CA ASP A 421 -33.23 -23.34 3.45
C ASP A 421 -32.65 -24.44 2.52
N TYR A 422 -32.71 -24.23 1.19
CA TYR A 422 -32.08 -25.13 0.23
C TYR A 422 -30.56 -25.13 0.38
N LEU A 423 -29.93 -23.95 0.42
CA LEU A 423 -28.46 -23.81 0.48
C LEU A 423 -27.89 -24.24 1.83
N ASN A 424 -28.64 -24.03 2.92
CA ASN A 424 -28.25 -24.51 4.25
C ASN A 424 -28.11 -26.05 4.27
N GLY A 425 -28.92 -26.78 3.51
CA GLY A 425 -28.77 -28.22 3.31
C GLY A 425 -27.44 -28.65 2.69
N TYR A 426 -26.75 -27.76 2.02
CA TYR A 426 -25.39 -27.93 1.45
C TYR A 426 -24.27 -27.30 2.29
N GLY A 427 -24.56 -26.86 3.51
CA GLY A 427 -23.58 -26.35 4.45
C GLY A 427 -23.20 -24.87 4.29
N TYR A 428 -24.01 -24.10 3.53
CA TYR A 428 -23.84 -22.63 3.50
C TYR A 428 -24.40 -22.02 4.78
N PRO A 429 -23.70 -21.02 5.39
CA PRO A 429 -24.18 -20.34 6.58
C PRO A 429 -25.47 -19.54 6.30
N PRO A 430 -26.36 -19.35 7.30
CA PRO A 430 -27.49 -18.42 7.17
C PRO A 430 -27.02 -17.02 6.81
N VAL A 431 -27.67 -16.39 5.82
CA VAL A 431 -27.20 -15.11 5.25
C VAL A 431 -27.28 -13.96 6.26
N ASP A 432 -28.25 -13.96 7.16
CA ASP A 432 -28.44 -12.95 8.19
C ASP A 432 -27.42 -13.03 9.36
N GLN A 433 -26.71 -14.17 9.49
CA GLN A 433 -25.71 -14.41 10.52
C GLN A 433 -24.29 -14.53 9.97
N ILE A 434 -24.10 -14.25 8.68
CA ILE A 434 -22.82 -14.45 7.99
C ILE A 434 -21.74 -13.51 8.50
N SER A 435 -20.59 -14.07 8.88
CA SER A 435 -19.39 -13.31 9.24
C SER A 435 -18.54 -12.97 7.99
N LEU A 436 -17.66 -11.96 8.10
CA LEU A 436 -16.66 -11.68 7.06
C LEU A 436 -15.76 -12.90 6.78
N GLY A 437 -15.47 -13.70 7.83
CA GLY A 437 -14.70 -14.94 7.69
C GLY A 437 -15.43 -15.99 6.86
N ASP A 438 -16.76 -16.12 7.02
CA ASP A 438 -17.58 -17.04 6.21
C ASP A 438 -17.64 -16.59 4.76
N ILE A 439 -17.85 -15.30 4.49
CA ILE A 439 -17.84 -14.75 3.13
C ILE A 439 -16.51 -15.05 2.45
N ARG A 440 -15.40 -14.78 3.14
CA ARG A 440 -14.05 -15.08 2.63
C ARG A 440 -13.89 -16.57 2.31
N ARG A 441 -14.29 -17.46 3.23
CA ARG A 441 -14.19 -18.92 3.06
C ARG A 441 -14.98 -19.38 1.85
N VAL A 442 -16.24 -18.97 1.72
CA VAL A 442 -17.11 -19.35 0.60
C VAL A 442 -16.57 -18.80 -0.73
N LEU A 443 -16.18 -17.51 -0.77
CA LEU A 443 -15.58 -16.91 -1.97
C LEU A 443 -14.28 -17.62 -2.39
N THR A 444 -13.41 -17.96 -1.45
CA THR A 444 -12.16 -18.70 -1.74
C THR A 444 -12.47 -20.05 -2.38
N THR A 445 -13.44 -20.80 -1.82
CA THR A 445 -13.87 -22.08 -2.38
C THR A 445 -14.48 -21.91 -3.76
N ALA A 446 -15.35 -20.92 -3.93
CA ALA A 446 -16.02 -20.63 -5.19
C ALA A 446 -15.04 -20.22 -6.31
N VAL A 447 -14.02 -19.41 -5.98
CA VAL A 447 -12.95 -19.03 -6.91
C VAL A 447 -12.12 -20.24 -7.33
N HIS A 448 -11.80 -21.13 -6.39
CA HIS A 448 -11.05 -22.36 -6.71
C HIS A 448 -11.80 -23.28 -7.68
N ARG A 449 -13.14 -23.33 -7.62
CA ARG A 449 -13.95 -24.09 -8.59
C ARG A 449 -13.97 -23.49 -10.00
N LEU A 450 -13.58 -22.23 -10.15
CA LEU A 450 -13.48 -21.56 -11.46
C LEU A 450 -12.11 -21.76 -12.13
N THR A 451 -11.12 -22.29 -11.43
CA THR A 451 -9.78 -22.60 -11.96
C THR A 451 -9.68 -24.06 -12.37
#